data_1cd09ede77aaf8b4a9e810a96de49ca3
#
_entry.id   1cd09ede77aaf8b4a9e810a96de49ca3
#
_cell.length_a   1.000
_cell.length_b   1.000
_cell.length_c   1.000
_cell.angle_alpha   90.00
_cell.angle_beta   90.00
_cell.angle_gamma   90.00
#
_symmetry.space_group_name_H-M   'P 1'
#
loop_
_entity.id
_entity.type
_entity.pdbx_description
1 polymer ?
#
loop_
_entity_poly.entity_id
_entity_poly.type
_entity_poly.pdbx_seq_one_letter_code
_entity_poly.pdbx_strand_id
1 'polypeptide(L)'
;MSSAPKVLFGFHAVGVRVKTAPQSIIEIYFDPTRRDARMRQFIERATESGVRLIEADGPRLAKLSGGHGHQGVAARVSEIKQVHSLDELLEGIEKIEAPLILVLDGVTDPHNLGACLRVADGAGAHAVIAPKDHAVGINATVAKVASGAAETVPYFMVTNLARTLNELKERNIWIIGTSDDAPKTLYQVDLKGATALVLGAEGDGMRQLTRKTCDELISIPMC
;
A
#
# COMPACT_ATOMS: atom_id res chain seq x y z
N MET A 1 11.84 20.23 10.20
CA MET A 1 11.07 20.33 11.47
C MET A 1 10.42 18.99 11.70
N SER A 2 10.71 18.32 12.84
CA SER A 2 10.08 17.01 13.15
C SER A 2 8.60 17.26 13.46
N SER A 3 7.69 16.65 12.69
CA SER A 3 6.26 16.70 12.98
C SER A 3 5.97 16.02 14.33
N ALA A 4 4.93 16.47 15.02
CA ALA A 4 4.53 15.89 16.29
C ALA A 4 4.17 14.41 16.08
N PRO A 5 4.55 13.50 17.03
CA PRO A 5 4.25 12.09 16.90
C PRO A 5 2.73 11.85 16.77
N LYS A 6 2.32 11.10 15.74
CA LYS A 6 0.94 10.66 15.56
C LYS A 6 0.63 9.50 16.52
N VAL A 7 -0.62 9.38 16.94
CA VAL A 7 -1.06 8.24 17.76
C VAL A 7 -1.97 7.34 16.93
N LEU A 8 -1.62 6.06 16.84
CA LEU A 8 -2.47 4.99 16.35
C LEU A 8 -3.07 4.24 17.54
N PHE A 9 -4.30 3.72 17.39
CA PHE A 9 -4.95 2.95 18.45
C PHE A 9 -5.77 1.79 17.88
N GLY A 10 -5.95 0.77 18.72
CA GLY A 10 -6.61 -0.47 18.38
C GLY A 10 -5.69 -1.48 17.69
N PHE A 11 -6.05 -2.77 17.84
CA PHE A 11 -5.22 -3.89 17.36
C PHE A 11 -4.96 -3.86 15.86
N HIS A 12 -5.94 -3.43 15.06
CA HIS A 12 -5.78 -3.43 13.60
C HIS A 12 -4.75 -2.40 13.16
N ALA A 13 -4.96 -1.13 13.51
CA ALA A 13 -4.07 -0.05 13.07
C ALA A 13 -2.64 -0.22 13.59
N VAL A 14 -2.49 -0.57 14.88
CA VAL A 14 -1.17 -0.78 15.48
C VAL A 14 -0.52 -2.07 14.95
N GLY A 15 -1.29 -3.15 14.77
CA GLY A 15 -0.79 -4.41 14.24
C GLY A 15 -0.31 -4.33 12.80
N VAL A 16 -1.03 -3.60 11.94
CA VAL A 16 -0.57 -3.31 10.58
C VAL A 16 0.75 -2.56 10.62
N ARG A 17 0.87 -1.52 11.46
CA ARG A 17 2.10 -0.74 11.60
C ARG A 17 3.28 -1.57 12.11
N VAL A 18 3.07 -2.47 13.06
CA VAL A 18 4.09 -3.42 13.55
C VAL A 18 4.60 -4.31 12.42
N LYS A 19 3.68 -4.77 11.55
CA LYS A 19 4.03 -5.64 10.42
C LYS A 19 4.74 -4.91 9.28
N THR A 20 4.29 -3.69 8.93
CA THR A 20 4.73 -3.01 7.70
C THR A 20 5.85 -2.01 7.91
N ALA A 21 5.94 -1.37 9.08
CA ALA A 21 6.92 -0.33 9.36
C ALA A 21 7.25 -0.23 10.86
N PRO A 22 7.77 -1.30 11.48
CA PRO A 22 8.07 -1.33 12.93
C PRO A 22 9.06 -0.23 13.33
N GLN A 23 9.99 0.13 12.45
CA GLN A 23 10.98 1.20 12.67
C GLN A 23 10.36 2.59 12.83
N SER A 24 9.12 2.78 12.38
CA SER A 24 8.37 4.03 12.54
C SER A 24 7.63 4.11 13.89
N ILE A 25 7.59 3.02 14.64
CA ILE A 25 6.95 2.98 15.95
C ILE A 25 7.95 3.44 17.00
N ILE A 26 7.60 4.51 17.71
CA ILE A 26 8.41 5.02 18.82
C ILE A 26 8.22 4.14 20.05
N GLU A 27 6.95 3.84 20.38
CA GLU A 27 6.56 3.01 21.52
C GLU A 27 5.11 2.55 21.38
N ILE A 28 4.80 1.38 21.92
CA ILE A 28 3.45 0.81 22.01
C ILE A 28 3.02 0.77 23.48
N TYR A 29 1.83 1.26 23.76
CA TYR A 29 1.16 1.18 25.05
C TYR A 29 0.11 0.08 25.01
N PHE A 30 0.10 -0.80 26.02
CA PHE A 30 -0.85 -1.89 26.10
C PHE A 30 -1.39 -2.05 27.53
N ASP A 31 -2.62 -2.55 27.63
CA ASP A 31 -3.28 -2.84 28.92
C ASP A 31 -2.84 -4.21 29.45
N PRO A 32 -2.06 -4.27 30.55
CA PRO A 32 -1.55 -5.54 31.11
C PRO A 32 -2.67 -6.37 31.74
N THR A 33 -3.82 -5.79 32.06
CA THR A 33 -4.97 -6.52 32.62
C THR A 33 -5.68 -7.37 31.60
N ARG A 34 -5.52 -7.04 30.30
CA ARG A 34 -6.11 -7.76 29.20
C ARG A 34 -5.25 -8.96 28.82
N ARG A 35 -5.74 -10.18 29.18
CA ARG A 35 -5.01 -11.45 29.00
C ARG A 35 -5.59 -12.38 27.94
N ASP A 36 -6.40 -11.87 27.02
CA ASP A 36 -6.98 -12.68 25.95
C ASP A 36 -5.92 -13.11 24.91
N ALA A 37 -6.25 -14.10 24.09
CA ALA A 37 -5.35 -14.67 23.10
C ALA A 37 -4.87 -13.62 22.08
N ARG A 38 -5.73 -12.65 21.71
CA ARG A 38 -5.41 -11.59 20.77
C ARG A 38 -4.33 -10.66 21.31
N MET A 39 -4.41 -10.28 22.60
CA MET A 39 -3.40 -9.46 23.23
C MET A 39 -2.06 -10.21 23.32
N ARG A 40 -2.06 -11.48 23.70
CA ARG A 40 -0.84 -12.29 23.75
C ARG A 40 -0.12 -12.37 22.42
N GLN A 41 -0.84 -12.71 21.34
CA GLN A 41 -0.28 -12.76 19.99
C GLN A 41 0.22 -11.38 19.50
N PHE A 42 -0.46 -10.32 19.89
CA PHE A 42 -0.04 -8.96 19.55
C PHE A 42 1.28 -8.59 20.23
N ILE A 43 1.41 -8.85 21.55
CA ILE A 43 2.62 -8.58 22.32
C ILE A 43 3.80 -9.40 21.76
N GLU A 44 3.60 -10.68 21.47
CA GLU A 44 4.61 -11.57 20.88
C GLU A 44 5.17 -10.98 19.58
N ARG A 45 4.32 -10.64 18.63
CA ARG A 45 4.72 -10.02 17.35
C ARG A 45 5.42 -8.67 17.52
N ALA A 46 4.93 -7.83 18.43
CA ALA A 46 5.55 -6.54 18.70
C ALA A 46 6.95 -6.71 19.32
N THR A 47 7.13 -7.70 20.19
CA THR A 47 8.42 -8.06 20.79
C THR A 47 9.39 -8.59 19.73
N GLU A 48 8.95 -9.50 18.87
CA GLU A 48 9.75 -10.04 17.75
C GLU A 48 10.21 -8.93 16.80
N SER A 49 9.38 -7.89 16.62
CA SER A 49 9.71 -6.73 15.79
C SER A 49 10.65 -5.72 16.48
N GLY A 50 11.08 -5.97 17.71
CA GLY A 50 11.99 -5.11 18.47
C GLY A 50 11.39 -3.77 18.92
N VAL A 51 10.06 -3.63 18.89
CA VAL A 51 9.37 -2.40 19.26
C VAL A 51 9.25 -2.27 20.78
N ARG A 52 9.47 -1.06 21.30
CA ARG A 52 9.35 -0.78 22.73
C ARG A 52 7.90 -0.89 23.20
N LEU A 53 7.65 -1.78 24.16
CA LEU A 53 6.36 -2.01 24.82
C LEU A 53 6.31 -1.33 26.18
N ILE A 54 5.19 -0.66 26.50
CA ILE A 54 4.96 0.06 27.77
C ILE A 54 3.58 -0.32 28.29
N GLU A 55 3.52 -0.77 29.52
CA GLU A 55 2.25 -0.99 30.21
C GLU A 55 1.54 0.33 30.50
N ALA A 56 0.23 0.36 30.24
CA ALA A 56 -0.61 1.52 30.44
C ALA A 56 -2.02 1.10 30.87
N ASP A 57 -2.56 1.82 31.85
CA ASP A 57 -3.95 1.65 32.27
C ASP A 57 -4.96 2.22 31.31
N GLY A 58 -6.23 1.89 31.49
CA GLY A 58 -7.33 2.37 30.65
C GLY A 58 -7.41 3.91 30.52
N PRO A 59 -7.32 4.68 31.62
CA PRO A 59 -7.29 6.14 31.57
C PRO A 59 -6.16 6.71 30.71
N ARG A 60 -4.94 6.15 30.80
CA ARG A 60 -3.80 6.57 29.99
C ARG A 60 -4.00 6.26 28.51
N LEU A 61 -4.51 5.07 28.20
CA LEU A 61 -4.85 4.66 26.83
C LEU A 61 -5.96 5.53 26.23
N ALA A 62 -7.00 5.84 27.03
CA ALA A 62 -8.08 6.75 26.60
C ALA A 62 -7.56 8.15 26.31
N LYS A 63 -6.66 8.68 27.15
CA LYS A 63 -6.01 9.99 26.92
C LYS A 63 -5.19 9.98 25.61
N LEU A 64 -4.43 8.92 25.35
CA LEU A 64 -3.62 8.76 24.14
C LEU A 64 -4.49 8.68 22.87
N SER A 65 -5.61 7.94 22.94
CA SER A 65 -6.51 7.72 21.79
C SER A 65 -7.56 8.83 21.60
N GLY A 66 -7.55 9.87 22.43
CA GLY A 66 -8.58 10.91 22.38
C GLY A 66 -9.98 10.43 22.77
N GLY A 67 -10.10 9.42 23.64
CA GLY A 67 -11.37 8.85 24.08
C GLY A 67 -11.99 7.81 23.14
N HIS A 68 -11.35 7.51 22.01
CA HIS A 68 -11.84 6.53 21.05
C HIS A 68 -11.48 5.09 21.45
N GLY A 69 -12.17 4.10 20.86
CA GLY A 69 -12.07 2.67 21.15
C GLY A 69 -10.67 2.07 20.93
N HIS A 70 -9.75 2.29 21.90
CA HIS A 70 -8.36 1.84 21.84
C HIS A 70 -8.19 0.32 21.97
N GLN A 71 -9.22 -0.39 22.40
CA GLN A 71 -9.19 -1.87 22.55
C GLN A 71 -8.01 -2.37 23.40
N GLY A 72 -7.47 -1.56 24.31
CA GLY A 72 -6.32 -1.90 25.13
C GLY A 72 -4.94 -1.70 24.47
N VAL A 73 -4.87 -1.07 23.27
CA VAL A 73 -3.61 -0.83 22.55
C VAL A 73 -3.59 0.55 21.94
N ALA A 74 -2.48 1.27 22.11
CA ALA A 74 -2.16 2.52 21.42
C ALA A 74 -0.66 2.56 21.11
N ALA A 75 -0.27 3.26 20.03
CA ALA A 75 1.14 3.42 19.66
C ALA A 75 1.43 4.87 19.29
N ARG A 76 2.57 5.39 19.76
CA ARG A 76 3.15 6.63 19.25
C ARG A 76 4.04 6.28 18.05
N VAL A 77 3.76 6.90 16.92
CA VAL A 77 4.48 6.63 15.68
C VAL A 77 5.04 7.92 15.12
N SER A 78 6.22 7.83 14.51
CA SER A 78 6.71 8.86 13.60
C SER A 78 5.97 8.78 12.28
N GLU A 79 5.93 9.87 11.53
CA GLU A 79 5.52 9.79 10.14
C GLU A 79 6.42 8.78 9.42
N ILE A 80 5.79 7.86 8.69
CA ILE A 80 6.53 7.15 7.66
C ILE A 80 6.91 8.26 6.66
N LYS A 81 8.15 8.32 6.26
CA LYS A 81 8.51 9.09 5.07
C LYS A 81 7.72 8.48 3.92
N GLN A 82 6.51 8.98 3.72
CA GLN A 82 5.77 8.67 2.52
C GLN A 82 6.57 9.30 1.39
N VAL A 83 6.79 8.53 0.36
CA VAL A 83 7.28 9.04 -0.91
C VAL A 83 6.23 10.04 -1.41
N HIS A 84 6.57 11.33 -1.37
CA HIS A 84 5.59 12.39 -1.62
C HIS A 84 5.52 12.79 -3.10
N SER A 85 6.46 12.32 -3.91
CA SER A 85 6.48 12.60 -5.34
C SER A 85 6.88 11.35 -6.14
N LEU A 86 6.47 11.34 -7.40
CA LEU A 86 6.88 10.29 -8.34
C LEU A 86 8.40 10.27 -8.51
N ASP A 87 9.05 11.42 -8.55
CA ASP A 87 10.51 11.54 -8.70
C ASP A 87 11.23 10.87 -7.53
N GLU A 88 10.78 11.13 -6.29
CA GLU A 88 11.31 10.49 -5.09
C GLU A 88 11.09 8.96 -5.10
N LEU A 89 9.95 8.50 -5.62
CA LEU A 89 9.71 7.07 -5.85
C LEU A 89 10.72 6.49 -6.82
N LEU A 90 10.89 7.14 -7.97
CA LEU A 90 11.78 6.67 -9.04
C LEU A 90 13.24 6.60 -8.60
N GLU A 91 13.72 7.57 -7.81
CA GLU A 91 15.05 7.54 -7.19
C GLU A 91 15.21 6.43 -6.14
N GLY A 92 14.16 6.16 -5.38
CA GLY A 92 14.15 5.13 -4.33
C GLY A 92 14.06 3.72 -4.88
N ILE A 93 13.33 3.52 -5.97
CA ILE A 93 12.99 2.22 -6.52
C ILE A 93 14.20 1.48 -7.08
N GLU A 94 15.20 2.21 -7.57
CA GLU A 94 16.46 1.65 -8.08
C GLU A 94 17.27 0.91 -7.01
N LYS A 95 16.99 1.18 -5.73
CA LYS A 95 17.65 0.54 -4.58
C LYS A 95 16.96 -0.73 -4.12
N ILE A 96 15.83 -1.08 -4.74
CA ILE A 96 15.01 -2.25 -4.41
C ILE A 96 15.32 -3.34 -5.43
N GLU A 97 15.69 -4.53 -4.97
CA GLU A 97 16.09 -5.65 -5.81
C GLU A 97 14.97 -6.11 -6.78
N ALA A 98 13.74 -6.18 -6.30
CA ALA A 98 12.58 -6.59 -7.10
C ALA A 98 11.36 -5.69 -6.77
N PRO A 99 11.34 -4.42 -7.24
CA PRO A 99 10.22 -3.55 -6.97
C PRO A 99 8.97 -4.04 -7.71
N LEU A 100 7.83 -3.95 -7.01
CA LEU A 100 6.50 -4.19 -7.58
C LEU A 100 5.73 -2.88 -7.60
N ILE A 101 5.24 -2.49 -8.77
CA ILE A 101 4.38 -1.33 -8.97
C ILE A 101 3.07 -1.80 -9.58
N LEU A 102 1.95 -1.27 -9.08
CA LEU A 102 0.67 -1.44 -9.71
C LEU A 102 0.31 -0.18 -10.50
N VAL A 103 -0.08 -0.34 -11.75
CA VAL A 103 -0.52 0.76 -12.63
C VAL A 103 -1.98 0.55 -12.99
N LEU A 104 -2.82 1.55 -12.77
CA LEU A 104 -4.26 1.49 -13.00
C LEU A 104 -4.63 2.45 -14.15
N ASP A 105 -4.90 1.92 -15.33
CA ASP A 105 -5.26 2.71 -16.51
C ASP A 105 -6.77 2.80 -16.69
N GLY A 106 -7.39 3.83 -16.11
CA GLY A 106 -8.82 4.10 -16.29
C GLY A 106 -9.73 3.59 -15.18
N VAL A 107 -9.22 3.35 -13.98
CA VAL A 107 -10.04 2.97 -12.82
C VAL A 107 -10.71 4.21 -12.22
N THR A 108 -12.01 4.37 -12.49
CA THR A 108 -12.83 5.53 -12.07
C THR A 108 -13.72 5.27 -10.87
N ASP A 109 -14.04 4.00 -10.59
CA ASP A 109 -14.86 3.62 -9.45
C ASP A 109 -14.06 3.64 -8.13
N PRO A 110 -14.53 4.35 -7.08
CA PRO A 110 -13.85 4.41 -5.79
C PRO A 110 -13.74 3.05 -5.07
N HIS A 111 -14.69 2.15 -5.26
CA HIS A 111 -14.64 0.82 -4.66
C HIS A 111 -13.54 -0.03 -5.32
N ASN A 112 -13.44 0.04 -6.64
CA ASN A 112 -12.39 -0.66 -7.39
C ASN A 112 -11.00 -0.13 -7.02
N LEU A 113 -10.81 1.20 -6.93
CA LEU A 113 -9.54 1.77 -6.46
C LEU A 113 -9.21 1.31 -5.03
N GLY A 114 -10.18 1.36 -4.12
CA GLY A 114 -9.98 0.91 -2.74
C GLY A 114 -9.59 -0.56 -2.65
N ALA A 115 -10.23 -1.42 -3.46
CA ALA A 115 -9.88 -2.84 -3.55
C ALA A 115 -8.47 -3.06 -4.12
N CYS A 116 -8.09 -2.33 -5.20
CA CYS A 116 -6.75 -2.39 -5.77
C CYS A 116 -5.67 -1.97 -4.78
N LEU A 117 -5.88 -0.87 -4.04
CA LEU A 117 -4.94 -0.42 -3.01
C LEU A 117 -4.78 -1.48 -1.90
N ARG A 118 -5.87 -2.08 -1.46
CA ARG A 118 -5.84 -3.13 -0.44
C ARG A 118 -5.08 -4.36 -0.90
N VAL A 119 -5.26 -4.79 -2.14
CA VAL A 119 -4.52 -5.91 -2.73
C VAL A 119 -3.05 -5.54 -2.93
N ALA A 120 -2.76 -4.33 -3.42
CA ALA A 120 -1.39 -3.81 -3.57
C ALA A 120 -0.63 -3.81 -2.25
N ASP A 121 -1.25 -3.35 -1.15
CA ASP A 121 -0.67 -3.39 0.20
C ASP A 121 -0.37 -4.83 0.65
N GLY A 122 -1.34 -5.74 0.46
CA GLY A 122 -1.17 -7.15 0.79
C GLY A 122 -0.10 -7.87 -0.05
N ALA A 123 0.13 -7.43 -1.29
CA ALA A 123 1.15 -7.95 -2.18
C ALA A 123 2.53 -7.30 -1.97
N GLY A 124 2.63 -6.27 -1.11
CA GLY A 124 3.86 -5.53 -0.88
C GLY A 124 4.26 -4.62 -2.05
N ALA A 125 3.28 -4.11 -2.81
CA ALA A 125 3.55 -3.15 -3.88
C ALA A 125 4.13 -1.86 -3.30
N HIS A 126 5.14 -1.33 -3.98
CA HIS A 126 5.88 -0.14 -3.56
C HIS A 126 5.16 1.16 -3.91
N ALA A 127 4.29 1.11 -4.91
CA ALA A 127 3.40 2.21 -5.30
C ALA A 127 2.23 1.74 -6.16
N VAL A 128 1.20 2.59 -6.21
CA VAL A 128 0.13 2.51 -7.21
C VAL A 128 0.15 3.80 -8.02
N ILE A 129 0.14 3.68 -9.36
CA ILE A 129 0.20 4.81 -10.28
C ILE A 129 -1.05 4.81 -11.17
N ALA A 130 -1.68 5.97 -11.35
CA ALA A 130 -2.82 6.14 -12.23
C ALA A 130 -2.71 7.45 -13.03
N PRO A 131 -3.36 7.58 -14.19
CA PRO A 131 -3.43 8.85 -14.89
C PRO A 131 -4.33 9.84 -14.12
N LYS A 132 -4.09 11.15 -14.27
CA LYS A 132 -5.00 12.18 -13.72
C LYS A 132 -6.36 12.18 -14.42
N ASP A 133 -6.34 11.90 -15.71
CA ASP A 133 -7.56 11.82 -16.51
C ASP A 133 -8.13 10.40 -16.47
N HIS A 134 -9.44 10.28 -16.30
CA HIS A 134 -10.13 9.01 -16.20
C HIS A 134 -9.64 8.11 -15.03
N ALA A 135 -9.35 8.71 -13.89
CA ALA A 135 -9.08 7.97 -12.67
C ALA A 135 -9.67 8.69 -11.45
N VAL A 136 -10.03 7.92 -10.45
CA VAL A 136 -10.52 8.45 -9.18
C VAL A 136 -9.33 8.71 -8.23
N GLY A 137 -9.39 9.84 -7.51
CA GLY A 137 -8.45 10.15 -6.42
C GLY A 137 -8.86 9.50 -5.10
N ILE A 138 -7.96 9.60 -4.11
CA ILE A 138 -8.26 9.16 -2.75
C ILE A 138 -9.38 10.04 -2.15
N ASN A 139 -10.48 9.40 -1.76
CA ASN A 139 -11.61 10.00 -1.09
C ASN A 139 -12.07 9.12 0.09
N ALA A 140 -13.12 9.54 0.81
CA ALA A 140 -13.62 8.81 1.97
C ALA A 140 -14.07 7.36 1.66
N THR A 141 -14.66 7.12 0.49
CA THR A 141 -15.06 5.78 0.03
C THR A 141 -13.83 4.91 -0.23
N VAL A 142 -12.86 5.42 -0.97
CA VAL A 142 -11.58 4.74 -1.23
C VAL A 142 -10.88 4.38 0.08
N ALA A 143 -10.73 5.34 1.00
CA ALA A 143 -10.08 5.12 2.29
C ALA A 143 -10.78 4.03 3.12
N LYS A 144 -12.13 4.02 3.11
CA LYS A 144 -12.93 3.00 3.79
C LYS A 144 -12.73 1.61 3.20
N VAL A 145 -12.79 1.47 1.88
CA VAL A 145 -12.65 0.19 1.17
C VAL A 145 -11.21 -0.34 1.25
N ALA A 146 -10.25 0.54 1.13
CA ALA A 146 -8.82 0.21 1.23
C ALA A 146 -8.40 -0.28 2.62
N SER A 147 -9.21 -0.07 3.67
CA SER A 147 -8.95 -0.58 5.03
C SER A 147 -7.56 -0.22 5.57
N GLY A 148 -7.10 1.00 5.36
CA GLY A 148 -5.77 1.50 5.78
C GLY A 148 -4.71 1.46 4.68
N ALA A 149 -4.88 0.70 3.60
CA ALA A 149 -3.92 0.63 2.50
C ALA A 149 -3.71 1.98 1.79
N ALA A 150 -4.72 2.85 1.79
CA ALA A 150 -4.59 4.20 1.26
C ALA A 150 -3.60 5.10 2.05
N GLU A 151 -3.24 4.70 3.28
CA GLU A 151 -2.24 5.39 4.11
C GLU A 151 -0.84 4.75 4.00
N THR A 152 -0.75 3.50 3.56
CA THR A 152 0.48 2.71 3.55
C THR A 152 1.11 2.61 2.17
N VAL A 153 0.29 2.47 1.12
CA VAL A 153 0.76 2.37 -0.27
C VAL A 153 0.71 3.75 -0.93
N PRO A 154 1.83 4.30 -1.40
CA PRO A 154 1.85 5.56 -2.14
C PRO A 154 0.98 5.47 -3.40
N TYR A 155 0.08 6.45 -3.59
CA TYR A 155 -0.75 6.55 -4.78
C TYR A 155 -0.43 7.83 -5.55
N PHE A 156 0.03 7.69 -6.78
CA PHE A 156 0.42 8.81 -7.63
C PHE A 156 -0.49 8.95 -8.83
N MET A 157 -0.98 10.16 -9.04
CA MET A 157 -1.72 10.53 -10.24
C MET A 157 -0.81 11.30 -11.20
N VAL A 158 -0.55 10.73 -12.38
CA VAL A 158 0.39 11.28 -13.36
C VAL A 158 -0.35 11.89 -14.56
N THR A 159 0.23 12.93 -15.14
CA THR A 159 -0.38 13.61 -16.29
C THR A 159 -0.23 12.80 -17.58
N ASN A 160 0.88 12.07 -17.72
CA ASN A 160 1.17 11.26 -18.91
C ASN A 160 1.63 9.86 -18.50
N LEU A 161 0.69 8.92 -18.50
CA LEU A 161 0.96 7.54 -18.07
C LEU A 161 2.00 6.85 -18.97
N ALA A 162 1.91 7.01 -20.29
CA ALA A 162 2.87 6.38 -21.19
C ALA A 162 4.30 6.88 -20.98
N ARG A 163 4.48 8.18 -20.72
CA ARG A 163 5.78 8.74 -20.34
C ARG A 163 6.29 8.11 -19.05
N THR A 164 5.44 8.03 -18.02
CA THR A 164 5.82 7.40 -16.73
C THR A 164 6.21 5.94 -16.90
N LEU A 165 5.50 5.17 -17.74
CA LEU A 165 5.88 3.79 -18.06
C LEU A 165 7.26 3.70 -18.73
N ASN A 166 7.58 4.62 -19.64
CA ASN A 166 8.91 4.67 -20.24
C ASN A 166 10.00 5.02 -19.21
N GLU A 167 9.74 5.95 -18.30
CA GLU A 167 10.65 6.29 -17.19
C GLU A 167 10.90 5.10 -16.26
N LEU A 168 9.91 4.21 -16.06
CA LEU A 168 10.08 2.94 -15.34
C LEU A 168 10.94 1.94 -16.14
N LYS A 169 10.73 1.84 -17.45
CA LYS A 169 11.54 0.98 -18.34
C LYS A 169 13.02 1.39 -18.35
N GLU A 170 13.31 2.69 -18.38
CA GLU A 170 14.67 3.22 -18.27
C GLU A 170 15.38 2.79 -16.99
N ARG A 171 14.60 2.40 -15.95
CA ARG A 171 15.09 1.85 -14.67
C ARG A 171 15.02 0.33 -14.59
N ASN A 172 14.95 -0.33 -15.74
CA ASN A 172 14.87 -1.78 -15.87
C ASN A 172 13.67 -2.43 -15.17
N ILE A 173 12.54 -1.70 -15.07
CA ILE A 173 11.28 -2.25 -14.57
C ILE A 173 10.49 -2.77 -15.76
N TRP A 174 10.17 -4.06 -15.74
CA TRP A 174 9.42 -4.74 -16.80
C TRP A 174 7.94 -4.37 -16.73
N ILE A 175 7.37 -3.87 -17.80
CA ILE A 175 5.98 -3.43 -17.85
C ILE A 175 5.09 -4.52 -18.43
N ILE A 176 4.25 -5.11 -17.58
CA ILE A 176 3.34 -6.18 -17.95
C ILE A 176 1.91 -5.64 -17.95
N GLY A 177 1.27 -5.64 -19.11
CA GLY A 177 -0.13 -5.23 -19.26
C GLY A 177 -1.09 -6.41 -19.25
N THR A 178 -2.28 -6.23 -18.64
CA THR A 178 -3.33 -7.24 -18.66
C THR A 178 -4.28 -7.03 -19.83
N SER A 179 -4.58 -8.08 -20.58
CA SER A 179 -5.54 -8.07 -21.67
C SER A 179 -6.18 -9.44 -21.82
N ASP A 180 -7.46 -9.50 -22.13
CA ASP A 180 -8.22 -10.74 -22.31
C ASP A 180 -7.78 -11.51 -23.57
N ASP A 181 -7.30 -10.81 -24.59
CA ASP A 181 -6.80 -11.36 -25.86
C ASP A 181 -5.29 -11.67 -25.85
N ALA A 182 -4.63 -11.56 -24.70
CA ALA A 182 -3.20 -11.84 -24.62
C ALA A 182 -2.91 -13.33 -24.82
N PRO A 183 -1.81 -13.67 -25.55
CA PRO A 183 -1.48 -15.06 -25.89
C PRO A 183 -0.96 -15.87 -24.71
N LYS A 184 -0.46 -15.21 -23.69
CA LYS A 184 0.06 -15.83 -22.46
C LYS A 184 -0.82 -15.50 -21.26
N THR A 185 -0.91 -16.45 -20.34
CA THR A 185 -1.56 -16.23 -19.06
C THR A 185 -0.57 -15.72 -18.00
N LEU A 186 -1.08 -15.17 -16.91
CA LEU A 186 -0.32 -14.76 -15.72
C LEU A 186 0.65 -15.86 -15.22
N TYR A 187 0.27 -17.12 -15.36
CA TYR A 187 1.05 -18.28 -14.88
C TYR A 187 2.20 -18.67 -15.81
N GLN A 188 2.31 -18.07 -16.99
CA GLN A 188 3.29 -18.39 -18.01
C GLN A 188 4.41 -17.35 -18.13
N VAL A 189 4.41 -16.35 -17.26
CA VAL A 189 5.41 -15.28 -17.25
C VAL A 189 6.22 -15.28 -15.97
N ASP A 190 7.44 -14.79 -16.05
CA ASP A 190 8.31 -14.61 -14.88
C ASP A 190 8.03 -13.25 -14.21
N LEU A 191 7.56 -13.31 -12.98
CA LEU A 191 7.24 -12.13 -12.14
C LEU A 191 8.24 -11.91 -11.00
N LYS A 192 9.40 -12.57 -11.03
CA LYS A 192 10.38 -12.50 -9.92
C LYS A 192 11.21 -11.22 -9.92
N GLY A 193 11.31 -10.54 -11.05
CA GLY A 193 12.10 -9.32 -11.19
C GLY A 193 11.32 -8.04 -10.89
N ALA A 194 11.99 -6.91 -11.13
CA ALA A 194 11.38 -5.58 -11.07
C ALA A 194 10.20 -5.48 -12.05
N THR A 195 9.00 -5.32 -11.56
CA THR A 195 7.78 -5.43 -12.38
C THR A 195 6.81 -4.29 -12.10
N ALA A 196 6.23 -3.74 -13.16
CA ALA A 196 5.03 -2.91 -13.10
C ALA A 196 3.88 -3.64 -13.80
N LEU A 197 2.86 -4.00 -13.03
CA LEU A 197 1.64 -4.64 -13.54
C LEU A 197 0.62 -3.57 -13.90
N VAL A 198 0.16 -3.56 -15.14
CA VAL A 198 -0.81 -2.58 -15.65
C VAL A 198 -2.17 -3.24 -15.79
N LEU A 199 -3.15 -2.72 -15.06
CA LEU A 199 -4.56 -3.10 -15.17
C LEU A 199 -5.32 -2.01 -15.92
N GLY A 200 -6.17 -2.41 -16.86
CA GLY A 200 -7.08 -1.53 -17.59
C GLY A 200 -8.39 -1.26 -16.84
N ALA A 201 -9.21 -0.41 -17.44
CA ALA A 201 -10.57 -0.15 -16.99
C ALA A 201 -11.47 -1.39 -17.16
N GLU A 202 -12.51 -1.46 -16.34
CA GLU A 202 -13.56 -2.47 -16.49
C GLU A 202 -14.31 -2.24 -17.81
N GLY A 203 -14.38 -3.28 -18.65
CA GLY A 203 -15.00 -3.26 -19.96
C GLY A 203 -14.08 -2.78 -21.08
N ASP A 204 -13.49 -1.59 -20.97
CA ASP A 204 -12.69 -0.97 -22.04
C ASP A 204 -11.22 -1.45 -22.07
N GLY A 205 -10.74 -2.03 -20.96
CA GLY A 205 -9.35 -2.46 -20.83
C GLY A 205 -8.37 -1.29 -20.75
N MET A 206 -7.13 -1.52 -21.18
CA MET A 206 -6.09 -0.49 -21.25
C MET A 206 -6.25 0.38 -22.48
N ARG A 207 -5.95 1.68 -22.34
CA ARG A 207 -5.86 2.59 -23.50
C ARG A 207 -4.78 2.12 -24.47
N GLN A 208 -4.99 2.37 -25.77
CA GLN A 208 -4.14 1.88 -26.84
C GLN A 208 -2.66 2.26 -26.66
N LEU A 209 -2.37 3.48 -26.24
CA LEU A 209 -0.99 3.93 -26.01
C LEU A 209 -0.36 3.22 -24.81
N THR A 210 -1.09 3.04 -23.72
CA THR A 210 -0.63 2.27 -22.54
C THR A 210 -0.30 0.84 -22.95
N ARG A 211 -1.21 0.19 -23.70
CA ARG A 211 -1.03 -1.18 -24.21
C ARG A 211 0.23 -1.31 -25.08
N LYS A 212 0.48 -0.35 -25.97
CA LYS A 212 1.67 -0.34 -26.83
C LYS A 212 2.97 -0.09 -26.08
N THR A 213 2.89 0.56 -24.92
CA THR A 213 4.06 0.85 -24.09
C THR A 213 4.45 -0.34 -23.22
N CYS A 214 3.56 -1.30 -22.97
CA CYS A 214 3.88 -2.53 -22.25
C CYS A 214 4.93 -3.36 -22.99
N ASP A 215 5.82 -4.01 -22.22
CA ASP A 215 6.82 -4.93 -22.78
C ASP A 215 6.19 -6.29 -23.09
N GLU A 216 5.21 -6.70 -22.29
CA GLU A 216 4.48 -7.95 -22.46
C GLU A 216 3.01 -7.79 -22.09
N LEU A 217 2.15 -8.56 -22.76
CA LEU A 217 0.74 -8.66 -22.44
C LEU A 217 0.42 -10.06 -21.91
N ILE A 218 -0.40 -10.09 -20.87
CA ILE A 218 -0.85 -11.32 -20.23
C ILE A 218 -2.36 -11.32 -20.03
N SER A 219 -2.97 -12.48 -20.02
CA SER A 219 -4.35 -12.66 -19.60
C SER A 219 -4.43 -13.20 -18.18
N ILE A 220 -5.45 -12.78 -17.45
CA ILE A 220 -5.82 -13.37 -16.16
C ILE A 220 -6.96 -14.33 -16.45
N PRO A 221 -6.77 -15.66 -16.30
CA PRO A 221 -7.85 -16.62 -16.52
C PRO A 221 -9.02 -16.36 -15.57
N MET A 222 -10.20 -16.14 -16.13
CA MET A 222 -11.45 -15.97 -15.38
C MET A 222 -12.29 -17.23 -15.56
N CYS A 223 -12.86 -17.73 -14.46
CA CYS A 223 -13.77 -18.88 -14.47
C CYS A 223 -15.21 -18.45 -14.72
#